data_2fedc8489c4a7976828f7d699ba073bd
#
_entry.id   2fedc8489c4a7976828f7d699ba073bd
#
_cell.length_a   1.000
_cell.length_b   1.000
_cell.length_c   1.000
_cell.angle_alpha   90.00
_cell.angle_beta   90.00
_cell.angle_gamma   90.00
#
_symmetry.space_group_name_H-M   'P 1'
#
loop_
_entity.id
_entity.type
_entity.pdbx_description
1 polymer ?
#
loop_
_entity_poly.entity_id
_entity_poly.type
_entity_poly.pdbx_seq_one_letter_code
_entity_poly.pdbx_strand_id
1 'polypeptide(L)'
;MYTTAHMRLSALPFFQKHLYLLVHIKGLLTRGFGKKYYSQFGEDIVLERLCSGRRKGFYIDVGAYHPMHYSNTYLLYKKGWRGVNIDPNPHSMRLFNIHRRRDINLN
;
A
#
# COMPACT_ATOMS: atom_id res chain seq x y z
N MET A 1 0.26 18.75 -16.65
CA MET A 1 -0.74 19.40 -15.80
C MET A 1 -2.06 18.67 -16.01
N TYR A 2 -2.36 17.65 -15.19
CA TYR A 2 -3.61 16.89 -15.29
C TYR A 2 -4.62 17.53 -14.36
N THR A 3 -5.54 18.27 -14.94
CA THR A 3 -6.71 18.81 -14.25
C THR A 3 -7.66 17.63 -14.02
N THR A 4 -7.71 17.09 -12.83
CA THR A 4 -8.76 16.16 -12.41
C THR A 4 -10.07 16.96 -12.35
N ALA A 5 -10.84 16.91 -13.42
CA ALA A 5 -12.21 17.37 -13.40
C ALA A 5 -12.99 16.49 -12.43
N HIS A 6 -13.24 17.00 -11.22
CA HIS A 6 -14.20 16.43 -10.29
C HIS A 6 -15.60 16.56 -10.89
N MET A 7 -15.96 15.65 -11.77
CA MET A 7 -17.31 15.56 -12.29
C MET A 7 -18.22 15.12 -11.15
N ARG A 8 -19.11 16.02 -10.73
CA ARG A 8 -20.09 15.71 -9.68
C ARG A 8 -21.00 14.58 -10.18
N LEU A 9 -21.02 13.46 -9.47
CA LEU A 9 -21.88 12.30 -9.77
C LEU A 9 -23.37 12.68 -9.95
N SER A 10 -23.80 13.77 -9.30
CA SER A 10 -25.16 14.30 -9.41
C SER A 10 -25.53 14.85 -10.80
N ALA A 11 -24.54 15.18 -11.62
CA ALA A 11 -24.76 15.74 -12.95
C ALA A 11 -24.89 14.72 -14.08
N LEU A 12 -24.69 13.41 -13.78
CA LEU A 12 -24.77 12.35 -14.76
C LEU A 12 -26.21 11.82 -14.91
N PRO A 13 -26.68 11.48 -16.12
CA PRO A 13 -27.93 10.77 -16.33
C PRO A 13 -27.94 9.44 -15.56
N PHE A 14 -29.12 9.03 -15.11
CA PHE A 14 -29.30 7.83 -14.27
C PHE A 14 -28.57 6.58 -14.77
N PHE A 15 -28.56 6.36 -16.08
CA PHE A 15 -27.90 5.23 -16.72
C PHE A 15 -26.37 5.31 -16.63
N GLN A 16 -25.78 6.50 -16.77
CA GLN A 16 -24.35 6.71 -16.65
C GLN A 16 -23.86 6.57 -15.21
N LYS A 17 -24.68 6.93 -14.23
CA LYS A 17 -24.36 6.72 -12.80
C LYS A 17 -24.21 5.24 -12.47
N HIS A 18 -25.10 4.40 -12.98
CA HIS A 18 -25.07 2.96 -12.75
C HIS A 18 -23.89 2.30 -13.46
N LEU A 19 -23.61 2.71 -14.69
CA LEU A 19 -22.45 2.22 -15.43
C LEU A 19 -21.14 2.63 -14.76
N TYR A 20 -21.04 3.89 -14.31
CA TYR A 20 -19.88 4.38 -13.57
C TYR A 20 -19.70 3.62 -12.25
N LEU A 21 -20.76 3.39 -11.50
CA LEU A 21 -20.76 2.61 -10.27
C LEU A 21 -20.34 1.15 -10.52
N LEU A 22 -20.87 0.51 -11.55
CA LEU A 22 -20.53 -0.86 -11.94
C LEU A 22 -19.05 -0.98 -12.36
N VAL A 23 -18.53 -0.03 -13.11
CA VAL A 23 -17.11 0.00 -13.51
C VAL A 23 -16.21 0.20 -12.29
N HIS A 24 -16.61 1.06 -11.34
CA HIS A 24 -15.87 1.27 -10.09
C HIS A 24 -15.93 0.06 -9.17
N ILE A 25 -17.10 -0.56 -9.00
CA ILE A 25 -17.28 -1.80 -8.23
C ILE A 25 -16.49 -2.93 -8.86
N LYS A 26 -16.54 -3.08 -10.19
CA LYS A 26 -15.76 -4.06 -10.92
C LYS A 26 -14.25 -3.82 -10.77
N GLY A 27 -13.82 -2.56 -10.81
CA GLY A 27 -12.44 -2.15 -10.54
C GLY A 27 -11.99 -2.45 -9.11
N LEU A 28 -12.85 -2.24 -8.12
CA LEU A 28 -12.61 -2.59 -6.71
C LEU A 28 -12.56 -4.12 -6.52
N LEU A 29 -13.47 -4.87 -7.14
CA LEU A 29 -13.51 -6.33 -7.06
C LEU A 29 -12.33 -6.97 -7.80
N THR A 30 -11.96 -6.47 -8.98
CA THR A 30 -10.80 -6.98 -9.73
C THR A 30 -9.47 -6.59 -9.09
N ARG A 31 -9.38 -5.42 -8.44
CA ARG A 31 -8.22 -5.05 -7.61
C ARG A 31 -8.13 -5.87 -6.33
N GLY A 32 -9.25 -6.36 -5.81
CA GLY A 32 -9.29 -7.24 -4.64
C GLY A 32 -8.88 -8.69 -4.93
N PHE A 33 -9.02 -9.17 -6.16
CA PHE A 33 -8.68 -10.55 -6.57
C PHE A 33 -7.34 -10.68 -7.30
N GLY A 34 -6.72 -9.57 -7.71
CA GLY A 34 -5.38 -9.56 -8.30
C GLY A 34 -4.39 -8.82 -7.40
N LYS A 35 -3.22 -9.32 -7.19
CA LYS A 35 -2.08 -8.80 -6.42
C LYS A 35 -2.43 -7.74 -5.35
N LYS A 36 -2.61 -8.20 -4.13
CA LYS A 36 -2.74 -7.34 -2.96
C LYS A 36 -1.49 -6.47 -2.82
N TYR A 37 -1.61 -5.17 -3.01
CA TYR A 37 -0.58 -4.20 -2.64
C TYR A 37 -0.97 -3.50 -1.33
N TYR A 38 0.03 -3.06 -0.59
CA TYR A 38 -0.14 -2.45 0.73
C TYR A 38 0.23 -0.97 0.72
N SER A 39 1.06 -0.54 -0.23
CA SER A 39 1.43 0.85 -0.43
C SER A 39 0.27 1.71 -0.92
N GLN A 40 0.46 3.02 -0.94
CA GLN A 40 -0.59 3.96 -1.32
C GLN A 40 -0.94 3.87 -2.81
N PHE A 41 0.06 3.69 -3.68
CA PHE A 41 -0.10 3.68 -5.14
C PHE A 41 0.52 2.46 -5.83
N GLY A 42 0.88 1.41 -5.09
CA GLY A 42 1.46 0.20 -5.64
C GLY A 42 2.99 0.21 -5.71
N GLU A 43 3.66 1.10 -4.99
CA GLU A 43 5.13 1.20 -4.93
C GLU A 43 5.76 -0.10 -4.42
N ASP A 44 5.12 -0.79 -3.50
CA ASP A 44 5.55 -2.08 -2.96
C ASP A 44 5.63 -3.17 -4.03
N ILE A 45 4.74 -3.15 -5.03
CA ILE A 45 4.81 -4.06 -6.18
C ILE A 45 6.03 -3.75 -7.06
N VAL A 46 6.36 -2.48 -7.23
CA VAL A 46 7.56 -2.07 -7.99
C VAL A 46 8.81 -2.54 -7.26
N LEU A 47 8.90 -2.31 -5.94
CA LEU A 47 10.00 -2.78 -5.11
C LEU A 47 10.13 -4.31 -5.15
N GLU A 48 9.02 -5.01 -5.05
CA GLU A 48 9.02 -6.47 -5.16
C GLU A 48 9.61 -6.95 -6.49
N ARG A 49 9.25 -6.32 -7.60
CA ARG A 49 9.77 -6.67 -8.92
C ARG A 49 11.27 -6.40 -9.05
N LEU A 50 11.72 -5.26 -8.55
CA LEU A 50 13.14 -4.90 -8.54
C LEU A 50 13.97 -5.87 -7.69
N CYS A 51 13.36 -6.45 -6.65
CA CYS A 51 14.00 -7.39 -5.73
C CYS A 51 13.72 -8.87 -6.07
N SER A 52 13.01 -9.16 -7.16
CA SER A 52 12.47 -10.50 -7.45
C SER A 52 13.52 -11.61 -7.60
N GLY A 53 14.76 -11.31 -7.91
CA GLY A 53 15.87 -12.28 -7.96
C GLY A 53 16.48 -12.62 -6.60
N ARG A 54 16.04 -12.02 -5.52
CA ARG A 54 16.61 -12.16 -4.17
C ARG A 54 15.64 -12.87 -3.24
N ARG A 55 16.07 -13.95 -2.62
CA ARG A 55 15.23 -14.69 -1.65
C ARG A 55 14.95 -13.89 -0.39
N LYS A 56 15.96 -13.20 0.14
CA LYS A 56 15.90 -12.38 1.36
C LYS A 56 16.82 -11.17 1.19
N GLY A 57 16.47 -10.08 1.82
CA GLY A 57 17.25 -8.86 1.84
C GLY A 57 16.95 -8.03 3.07
N PHE A 58 17.48 -6.83 3.07
CA PHE A 58 17.32 -5.86 4.14
C PHE A 58 16.84 -4.53 3.57
N TYR A 59 15.96 -3.85 4.29
CA TYR A 59 15.44 -2.53 3.92
C TYR A 59 15.56 -1.54 5.09
N ILE A 60 15.53 -0.26 4.72
CA ILE A 60 15.39 0.85 5.66
C ILE A 60 14.18 1.67 5.19
N ASP A 61 13.19 1.80 6.04
CA ASP A 61 11.92 2.49 5.77
C ASP A 61 11.82 3.72 6.67
N VAL A 62 12.05 4.91 6.10
CA VAL A 62 12.02 6.18 6.80
C VAL A 62 10.66 6.84 6.55
N GLY A 63 9.98 7.24 7.63
CA GLY A 63 8.59 7.66 7.56
C GLY A 63 7.66 6.47 7.36
N ALA A 64 7.89 5.39 8.08
CA ALA A 64 7.25 4.10 7.87
C ALA A 64 5.74 4.09 8.13
N TYR A 65 5.23 5.01 8.90
CA TYR A 65 3.83 5.34 9.16
C TYR A 65 3.02 4.21 9.81
N HIS A 66 2.80 3.08 9.14
CA HIS A 66 1.99 1.96 9.62
C HIS A 66 2.57 0.62 9.17
N PRO A 67 2.53 -0.43 10.00
CA PRO A 67 3.16 -1.72 9.66
C PRO A 67 2.57 -2.44 8.44
N MET A 68 1.34 -2.12 8.05
CA MET A 68 0.64 -2.77 6.93
C MET A 68 0.02 -1.78 5.95
N HIS A 69 -0.76 -0.79 6.45
CA HIS A 69 -1.46 0.18 5.60
C HIS A 69 -0.49 1.24 5.08
N TYR A 70 -0.56 1.53 3.79
CA TYR A 70 0.34 2.46 3.10
C TYR A 70 1.83 2.13 3.27
N SER A 71 2.13 0.85 3.49
CA SER A 71 3.49 0.38 3.70
C SER A 71 4.15 -0.03 2.39
N ASN A 72 5.30 0.55 2.11
CA ASN A 72 6.13 0.18 0.96
C ASN A 72 6.90 -1.13 1.19
N THR A 73 7.11 -1.52 2.43
CA THR A 73 7.99 -2.63 2.81
C THR A 73 7.27 -3.87 3.36
N TYR A 74 5.97 -3.79 3.61
CA TYR A 74 5.23 -4.91 4.19
C TYR A 74 5.23 -6.15 3.28
N LEU A 75 5.14 -5.97 1.97
CA LEU A 75 5.19 -7.07 1.02
C LEU A 75 6.55 -7.80 1.07
N LEU A 76 7.65 -7.07 1.19
CA LEU A 76 9.00 -7.63 1.39
C LEU A 76 9.10 -8.36 2.73
N TYR A 77 8.57 -7.76 3.80
CA TYR A 77 8.51 -8.39 5.11
C TYR A 77 7.79 -9.73 5.08
N LYS A 78 6.64 -9.82 4.40
CA LYS A 78 5.90 -11.08 4.20
C LYS A 78 6.72 -12.13 3.47
N LYS A 79 7.62 -11.72 2.59
CA LYS A 79 8.53 -12.59 1.85
C LYS A 79 9.80 -12.99 2.64
N GLY A 80 9.87 -12.62 3.90
CA GLY A 80 10.96 -13.00 4.80
C GLY A 80 12.11 -12.01 4.86
N TRP A 81 11.98 -10.84 4.22
CA TRP A 81 12.94 -9.75 4.38
C TRP A 81 12.85 -9.16 5.79
N ARG A 82 13.90 -8.50 6.21
CA ARG A 82 14.00 -7.76 7.47
C ARG A 82 14.44 -6.34 7.21
N GLY A 83 14.19 -5.45 8.16
CA GLY A 83 14.63 -4.07 7.99
C GLY A 83 14.58 -3.25 9.26
N VAL A 84 14.82 -1.97 9.05
CA VAL A 84 14.65 -0.92 10.05
C VAL A 84 13.49 -0.05 9.61
N ASN A 85 12.51 0.14 10.49
CA ASN A 85 11.41 1.07 10.30
C ASN A 85 11.62 2.26 11.23
N ILE A 86 11.54 3.47 10.70
CA ILE A 86 11.76 4.71 11.44
C ILE A 86 10.56 5.61 11.27
N ASP A 87 9.96 6.04 12.36
CA ASP A 87 8.88 7.02 12.34
C ASP A 87 8.87 7.84 13.64
N PRO A 88 8.69 9.17 13.57
CA PRO A 88 8.67 10.02 14.78
C PRO A 88 7.42 9.81 15.65
N ASN A 89 6.41 9.08 15.16
CA ASN A 89 5.21 8.79 15.92
C ASN A 89 5.39 7.53 16.79
N PRO A 90 5.44 7.65 18.13
CA PRO A 90 5.60 6.51 19.01
C PRO A 90 4.44 5.52 18.97
N HIS A 91 3.24 5.97 18.59
CA HIS A 91 2.10 5.08 18.40
C HIS A 91 2.31 4.15 17.20
N SER A 92 2.81 4.69 16.08
CA SER A 92 3.21 3.89 14.91
C SER A 92 4.22 2.82 15.30
N MET A 93 5.26 3.18 16.02
CA MET A 93 6.32 2.23 16.41
C MET A 93 5.83 1.14 17.36
N ARG A 94 4.86 1.43 18.22
CA ARG A 94 4.19 0.37 19.02
C ARG A 94 3.48 -0.64 18.14
N LEU A 95 2.77 -0.20 17.09
CA LEU A 95 2.13 -1.09 16.12
C LEU A 95 3.14 -1.91 15.34
N PHE A 96 4.26 -1.29 14.93
CA PHE A 96 5.37 -2.02 14.30
C PHE A 96 5.94 -3.11 15.21
N ASN A 97 6.14 -2.85 16.49
CA ASN A 97 6.64 -3.82 17.46
C ASN A 97 5.70 -5.02 17.64
N ILE A 98 4.41 -4.83 17.42
CA ILE A 98 3.42 -5.91 17.49
C ILE A 98 3.41 -6.72 16.19
N HIS A 99 3.37 -6.05 15.02
CA HIS A 99 3.12 -6.66 13.73
C HIS A 99 4.38 -6.98 12.91
N ARG A 100 5.49 -6.29 13.19
CA ARG A 100 6.77 -6.40 12.47
C ARG A 100 7.91 -6.77 13.42
N ARG A 101 7.72 -7.85 14.17
CA ARG A 101 8.63 -8.27 15.27
C ARG A 101 10.03 -8.67 14.81
N ARG A 102 10.20 -9.00 13.53
CA ARG A 102 11.51 -9.35 12.96
C ARG A 102 12.32 -8.12 12.55
N ASP A 103 11.69 -6.95 12.54
CA ASP A 103 12.32 -5.69 12.19
C ASP A 103 12.82 -4.96 13.43
N ILE A 104 13.73 -4.02 13.19
CA ILE A 104 14.16 -3.02 14.17
C ILE A 104 13.23 -1.81 13.97
N ASN A 105 12.52 -1.40 15.02
CA ASN A 105 11.57 -0.31 14.94
C ASN A 105 12.03 0.84 15.83
N LEU A 106 12.34 1.98 15.22
CA LEU A 106 12.95 3.14 15.86
C LEU A 106 11.99 4.34 15.83
N ASN A 107 11.89 5.01 16.97
CA ASN A 107 11.15 6.26 17.12
C ASN A 107 12.11 7.45 17.10
#